data_1e044904cde8b2fbbfe58b87a4eb6c24
#
_entry.id   1e044904cde8b2fbbfe58b87a4eb6c24
#
_cell.length_a   1.000
_cell.length_b   1.000
_cell.length_c   1.000
_cell.angle_alpha   90.00
_cell.angle_beta   90.00
_cell.angle_gamma   90.00
#
_symmetry.space_group_name_H-M   'P 1'
#
loop_
_entity.id
_entity.type
_entity.pdbx_description
1 polymer ?
#
loop_
_entity_poly.entity_id
_entity_poly.type
_entity_poly.pdbx_seq_one_letter_code
_entity_poly.pdbx_strand_id
1 'polypeptide(L)'
;MKTQSAKAKGRKLQQWVRDQIIEQLEVHPEDIESRSMGAGGEDLIMARAARERFPFSVECKNVEKLNVWEAYEQAKSNSKDHEPIVVMKKNQKKPL
;
A
#
# COMPACT_ATOMS: atom_id res chain seq x y z
N MET A 1 11.53 20.01 -1.66
CA MET A 1 11.00 19.67 -2.73
C MET A 1 10.98 18.26 -3.05
N LYS A 2 12.09 17.64 -3.26
CA LYS A 2 12.09 16.26 -3.65
C LYS A 2 11.50 15.35 -2.62
N THR A 3 11.84 15.55 -1.34
CA THR A 3 11.34 14.71 -0.26
C THR A 3 9.82 14.79 -0.15
N GLN A 4 9.32 16.01 -0.21
CA GLN A 4 7.88 16.21 -0.11
C GLN A 4 7.17 15.62 -1.31
N SER A 5 7.77 15.77 -2.49
CA SER A 5 7.22 15.21 -3.70
C SER A 5 7.16 13.68 -3.63
N ALA A 6 8.21 13.07 -3.09
CA ALA A 6 8.24 11.62 -2.95
C ALA A 6 7.17 11.14 -1.98
N LYS A 7 6.98 11.85 -0.87
CA LYS A 7 5.94 11.49 0.09
C LYS A 7 4.57 11.64 -0.52
N ALA A 8 4.35 12.68 -1.31
CA ALA A 8 3.07 12.90 -1.96
C ALA A 8 2.77 11.79 -2.94
N LYS A 9 3.77 11.35 -3.71
CA LYS A 9 3.58 10.26 -4.66
C LYS A 9 3.24 8.96 -3.96
N GLY A 10 3.92 8.69 -2.84
CA GLY A 10 3.65 7.49 -2.06
C GLY A 10 2.25 7.49 -1.51
N ARG A 11 1.81 8.62 -0.98
CA ARG A 11 0.47 8.75 -0.43
C ARG A 11 -0.59 8.56 -1.51
N LYS A 12 -0.35 9.13 -2.69
CA LYS A 12 -1.29 8.96 -3.79
C LYS A 12 -1.42 7.50 -4.21
N LEU A 13 -0.30 6.79 -4.24
CA LEU A 13 -0.34 5.37 -4.59
C LEU A 13 -1.11 4.58 -3.55
N GLN A 14 -0.86 4.85 -2.26
CA GLN A 14 -1.60 4.17 -1.20
C GLN A 14 -3.10 4.43 -1.32
N GLN A 15 -3.49 5.67 -1.60
CA GLN A 15 -4.88 6.03 -1.74
C GLN A 15 -5.49 5.39 -2.98
N TRP A 16 -4.74 5.30 -4.06
CA TRP A 16 -5.21 4.64 -5.27
C TRP A 16 -5.50 3.17 -5.00
N VAL A 17 -4.59 2.48 -4.31
CA VAL A 17 -4.78 1.08 -3.98
C VAL A 17 -6.00 0.91 -3.06
N ARG A 18 -6.13 1.78 -2.07
CA ARG A 18 -7.28 1.76 -1.18
C ARG A 18 -8.58 1.89 -1.97
N ASP A 19 -8.62 2.85 -2.89
CA ASP A 19 -9.82 3.08 -3.69
C ASP A 19 -10.15 1.89 -4.57
N GLN A 20 -9.12 1.22 -5.11
CA GLN A 20 -9.34 0.03 -5.93
C GLN A 20 -9.94 -1.10 -5.11
N ILE A 21 -9.47 -1.29 -3.89
CA ILE A 21 -10.00 -2.33 -3.02
C ILE A 21 -11.45 -2.04 -2.68
N ILE A 22 -11.76 -0.80 -2.35
CA ILE A 22 -13.13 -0.39 -2.04
C ILE A 22 -14.04 -0.68 -3.23
N GLU A 23 -13.61 -0.27 -4.41
CA GLU A 23 -14.43 -0.36 -5.61
C GLU A 23 -14.59 -1.79 -6.10
N GLN A 24 -13.50 -2.52 -6.15
CA GLN A 24 -13.52 -3.87 -6.73
C GLN A 24 -14.07 -4.93 -5.79
N LEU A 25 -13.88 -4.75 -4.50
CA LEU A 25 -14.27 -5.76 -3.51
C LEU A 25 -15.42 -5.31 -2.62
N GLU A 26 -15.98 -4.14 -2.90
CA GLU A 26 -17.10 -3.60 -2.14
C GLU A 26 -16.82 -3.51 -0.64
N VAL A 27 -15.60 -3.08 -0.31
CA VAL A 27 -15.22 -2.83 1.07
C VAL A 27 -15.75 -1.47 1.47
N HIS A 28 -16.29 -1.36 2.68
CA HIS A 28 -16.79 -0.08 3.15
C HIS A 28 -15.61 0.89 3.33
N PRO A 29 -15.75 2.15 2.86
CA PRO A 29 -14.63 3.10 2.94
C PRO A 29 -14.10 3.32 4.35
N GLU A 30 -14.95 3.19 5.37
CA GLU A 30 -14.51 3.38 6.74
C GLU A 30 -13.72 2.21 7.30
N ASP A 31 -13.71 1.09 6.58
CA ASP A 31 -13.02 -0.12 7.05
C ASP A 31 -11.59 -0.21 6.54
N ILE A 32 -11.15 0.72 5.71
CA ILE A 32 -9.81 0.70 5.15
C ILE A 32 -9.28 2.12 5.02
N GLU A 33 -8.06 2.34 5.48
CA GLU A 33 -7.47 3.66 5.37
C GLU A 33 -5.98 3.57 5.09
N SER A 34 -5.47 4.61 4.44
CA SER A 34 -4.05 4.73 4.13
C SER A 34 -3.29 5.15 5.39
N ARG A 35 -2.22 4.41 5.72
CA ARG A 35 -1.41 4.74 6.89
C ARG A 35 -0.59 5.99 6.60
N SER A 36 -0.39 6.79 7.63
CA SER A 36 0.43 8.00 7.50
C SER A 36 1.83 7.65 7.05
N MET A 37 2.38 8.50 6.18
CA MET A 37 3.73 8.30 5.70
C MET A 37 4.71 8.37 6.86
N GLY A 38 5.64 7.45 6.88
CA GLY A 38 6.63 7.39 7.94
C GLY A 38 6.24 6.54 9.13
N ALA A 39 4.98 6.14 9.23
CA ALA A 39 4.56 5.23 10.29
C ALA A 39 4.98 3.81 9.91
N GLY A 40 5.27 3.00 10.92
CA GLY A 40 5.65 1.61 10.67
C GLY A 40 4.43 0.74 10.38
N GLY A 41 4.69 -0.47 9.89
CA GLY A 41 3.63 -1.41 9.61
C GLY A 41 3.17 -1.37 8.17
N GLU A 42 2.11 -2.09 7.86
CA GLU A 42 1.60 -2.13 6.49
C GLU A 42 1.03 -0.78 6.09
N ASP A 43 0.97 -0.54 4.79
CA ASP A 43 0.59 0.76 4.27
C ASP A 43 -0.91 1.02 4.28
N LEU A 44 -1.71 -0.03 4.33
CA LEU A 44 -3.16 0.12 4.46
C LEU A 44 -3.60 -0.51 5.77
N ILE A 45 -4.39 0.24 6.52
CA ILE A 45 -4.92 -0.22 7.80
C ILE A 45 -6.35 -0.71 7.55
N MET A 46 -6.63 -1.96 7.88
CA MET A 46 -7.93 -2.54 7.58
C MET A 46 -8.63 -3.04 8.83
N ALA A 47 -9.92 -2.72 8.91
CA ALA A 47 -10.78 -3.29 9.92
C ALA A 47 -11.06 -4.75 9.58
N ARG A 48 -11.67 -5.46 10.51
CA ARG A 48 -11.90 -6.90 10.34
C ARG A 48 -12.67 -7.21 9.05
N ALA A 49 -13.75 -6.48 8.79
CA ALA A 49 -14.57 -6.75 7.62
C ALA A 49 -13.80 -6.60 6.32
N ALA A 50 -12.95 -5.56 6.24
CA ALA A 50 -12.12 -5.36 5.06
C ALA A 50 -11.08 -6.47 4.95
N ARG A 51 -10.50 -6.88 6.06
CA ARG A 51 -9.48 -7.93 6.07
C ARG A 51 -10.05 -9.26 5.60
N GLU A 52 -11.31 -9.51 5.89
CA GLU A 52 -11.95 -10.75 5.42
C GLU A 52 -12.12 -10.74 3.91
N ARG A 53 -12.36 -9.56 3.34
CA ARG A 53 -12.51 -9.44 1.89
C ARG A 53 -11.15 -9.42 1.19
N PHE A 54 -10.13 -8.92 1.86
CA PHE A 54 -8.80 -8.77 1.29
C PHE A 54 -7.76 -9.12 2.36
N PRO A 55 -7.49 -10.41 2.55
CA PRO A 55 -6.64 -10.87 3.64
C PRO A 55 -5.15 -10.76 3.35
N PHE A 56 -4.73 -9.60 2.84
CA PHE A 56 -3.34 -9.37 2.48
C PHE A 56 -2.82 -8.12 3.14
N SER A 57 -1.51 -8.10 3.37
CA SER A 57 -0.83 -6.92 3.90
C SER A 57 -0.17 -6.19 2.75
N VAL A 58 -0.49 -4.92 2.57
CA VAL A 58 -0.08 -4.16 1.39
C VAL A 58 1.10 -3.25 1.71
N GLU A 59 2.09 -3.28 0.84
CA GLU A 59 3.23 -2.37 0.84
C GLU A 59 3.25 -1.67 -0.51
N CYS A 60 3.26 -0.34 -0.51
CA CYS A 60 3.23 0.45 -1.75
C CYS A 60 4.58 1.12 -1.98
N LYS A 61 5.10 1.00 -3.19
CA LYS A 61 6.38 1.61 -3.55
C LYS A 61 6.23 2.40 -4.85
N ASN A 62 6.49 3.69 -4.78
CA ASN A 62 6.45 4.57 -5.95
C ASN A 62 7.79 5.26 -6.04
N VAL A 63 8.74 4.67 -6.76
CA VAL A 63 10.12 5.14 -6.82
C VAL A 63 10.66 5.02 -8.23
N GLU A 64 11.77 5.76 -8.48
CA GLU A 64 12.44 5.70 -9.78
C GLU A 64 13.12 4.36 -9.97
N LYS A 65 13.83 3.94 -8.95
CA LYS A 65 14.52 2.65 -8.95
C LYS A 65 13.97 1.82 -7.81
N LEU A 66 13.52 0.63 -8.14
CA LEU A 66 12.92 -0.24 -7.15
C LEU A 66 13.74 -1.49 -6.98
N ASN A 67 14.12 -1.77 -5.75
CA ASN A 67 14.70 -3.04 -5.41
C ASN A 67 13.55 -3.95 -4.96
N VAL A 68 13.15 -4.84 -5.85
CA VAL A 68 11.99 -5.69 -5.62
C VAL A 68 12.17 -6.59 -4.41
N TRP A 69 13.38 -7.10 -4.23
CA TRP A 69 13.65 -7.99 -3.10
C TRP A 69 13.54 -7.27 -1.77
N GLU A 70 14.10 -6.06 -1.68
CA GLU A 70 14.00 -5.26 -0.48
C GLU A 70 12.54 -4.90 -0.18
N ALA A 71 11.80 -4.53 -1.22
CA ALA A 71 10.41 -4.15 -1.04
C ALA A 71 9.60 -5.32 -0.53
N TYR A 72 9.84 -6.50 -1.07
CA TYR A 72 9.13 -7.70 -0.61
C TYR A 72 9.50 -8.06 0.82
N GLU A 73 10.78 -7.96 1.16
CA GLU A 73 11.21 -8.26 2.52
C GLU A 73 10.59 -7.30 3.53
N GLN A 74 10.47 -6.04 3.15
CA GLN A 74 9.83 -5.05 4.00
C GLN A 74 8.34 -5.37 4.16
N ALA A 75 7.68 -5.73 3.07
CA ALA A 75 6.27 -6.09 3.10
C ALA A 75 6.06 -7.31 3.98
N LYS A 76 6.92 -8.29 3.85
CA LYS A 76 6.85 -9.51 4.62
C LYS A 76 7.06 -9.22 6.11
N SER A 77 8.02 -8.34 6.42
CA SER A 77 8.31 -7.96 7.79
C SER A 77 7.11 -7.26 8.43
N ASN A 78 6.36 -6.49 7.66
CA ASN A 78 5.21 -5.74 8.17
C ASN A 78 3.91 -6.53 8.13
N SER A 79 3.91 -7.71 7.51
CA SER A 79 2.66 -8.41 7.23
C SER A 79 2.12 -9.23 8.40
N LYS A 80 2.98 -9.56 9.35
CA LYS A 80 2.61 -10.42 10.47
C LYS A 80 2.08 -11.75 9.95
N ASP A 81 0.81 -12.04 10.17
CA ASP A 81 0.22 -13.32 9.78
C ASP A 81 -0.44 -13.29 8.41
N HIS A 82 -0.36 -12.17 7.71
CA HIS A 82 -1.03 -12.04 6.41
C HIS A 82 -0.04 -12.14 5.27
N GLU A 83 -0.52 -12.57 4.11
CA GLU A 83 0.33 -12.63 2.94
C GLU A 83 0.71 -11.22 2.50
N PRO A 84 1.99 -10.97 2.26
CA PRO A 84 2.41 -9.64 1.82
C PRO A 84 2.17 -9.45 0.33
N ILE A 85 1.75 -8.25 -0.04
CA ILE A 85 1.60 -7.84 -1.43
C ILE A 85 2.32 -6.52 -1.60
N VAL A 86 3.16 -6.43 -2.63
CA VAL A 86 3.84 -5.19 -2.97
C VAL A 86 3.20 -4.62 -4.22
N VAL A 87 2.69 -3.40 -4.12
CA VAL A 87 2.17 -2.67 -5.26
C VAL A 87 3.22 -1.65 -5.67
N MET A 88 3.67 -1.74 -6.91
CA MET A 88 4.78 -0.95 -7.39
C MET A 88 4.37 0.01 -8.47
N LYS A 89 4.94 1.20 -8.43
CA LYS A 89 4.75 2.17 -9.49
C LYS A 89 6.06 2.90 -9.73
N LYS A 90 6.47 2.94 -10.98
CA LYS A 90 7.57 3.78 -11.40
C LYS A 90 6.98 5.11 -11.86
N ASN A 91 7.73 6.19 -11.68
CA ASN A 91 7.23 7.52 -12.04
C ASN A 91 6.62 7.52 -13.44
N GLN A 92 5.41 8.08 -13.53
CA GLN A 92 4.69 8.26 -14.79
C GLN A 92 4.29 6.96 -15.48
N LYS A 93 4.31 5.85 -14.73
CA LYS A 93 3.81 4.57 -15.23
C LYS A 93 2.60 4.18 -14.41
N LYS A 94 1.80 3.27 -14.95
CA LYS A 94 0.66 2.76 -14.21
C LYS A 94 1.14 1.78 -13.14
N PRO A 95 0.43 1.67 -12.02
CA PRO A 95 0.81 0.69 -11.00
C PRO A 95 0.75 -0.73 -11.53
N LEU A 96 1.60 -1.55 -10.98
CA LEU A 96 1.62 -2.97 -11.29
C LEU A 96 1.00 -3.75 -10.15
#